data_a6f8264e70e5af5d1f45c4792f4dbc1d
#
_entry.id   a6f8264e70e5af5d1f45c4792f4dbc1d
#
_cell.length_a   1.000
_cell.length_b   1.000
_cell.length_c   1.000
_cell.angle_alpha   90.00
_cell.angle_beta   90.00
_cell.angle_gamma   90.00
#
_symmetry.space_group_name_H-M   'P 1'
#
loop_
_entity.id
_entity.type
_entity.pdbx_description
1 polymer ?
#
loop_
_entity_poly.entity_id
_entity_poly.type
_entity_poly.pdbx_seq_one_letter_code
_entity_poly.pdbx_strand_id
1 'polypeptide(L)'
;MGKYFVHEANLERLEKRINTIINKCRKHGTSFIYQPTGKVEFREVTDEDGNTFISRFIEIEAEGSVNHGPWEFVAVLEHKSTGNVIRNFNKELEVPERYRTCGPTCEHCQKIRSRKDTYVIFNEATEEFKQVGTGCLCEYTNGLDAEEVARYISMFDSIIKGEAISSSGRFERYHKVSDILLYAFETVKHFGYEKSTDYEYGYAERTTRSRVMDYYAIDTGATRWMTQKEIDRLKDEMTSVNFNASSQADKVEAALTWIREQESTNSYINNLKVICAEDYCSGRDLGILVSLVIAYKRALDEEIARTQKELEREAEKASEYLGAVGDKIQFTSAKVECIWSGSNQFGISYLYKFTDTDGNIVMWSTDKALDTDKNFAVSGSIKKLEEFNSIKQTWVTRCRLTAA
;
A
#
# COMPACT_ATOMS: atom_id res chain seq x y z
N MET A 1 -0.62 -6.86 25.80
CA MET A 1 0.76 -6.41 26.10
C MET A 1 1.64 -6.59 24.87
N GLY A 2 2.19 -5.51 24.33
CA GLY A 2 3.18 -5.55 23.25
C GLY A 2 4.58 -5.79 23.82
N LYS A 3 5.39 -6.62 23.12
CA LYS A 3 6.79 -6.85 23.45
C LYS A 3 7.68 -6.13 22.44
N TYR A 4 8.67 -5.41 22.96
CA TYR A 4 9.52 -4.56 22.13
C TYR A 4 10.97 -4.69 22.58
N PHE A 5 11.90 -4.68 21.62
CA PHE A 5 13.32 -4.64 21.91
C PHE A 5 13.84 -3.21 21.76
N VAL A 6 14.34 -2.65 22.84
CA VAL A 6 14.86 -1.28 22.92
C VAL A 6 16.36 -1.30 23.08
N HIS A 7 17.07 -0.52 22.26
CA HIS A 7 18.52 -0.32 22.40
C HIS A 7 18.83 0.24 23.78
N GLU A 8 19.83 -0.32 24.48
CA GLU A 8 20.16 0.02 25.87
C GLU A 8 20.40 1.53 26.07
N ALA A 9 21.08 2.20 25.13
CA ALA A 9 21.32 3.64 25.18
C ALA A 9 20.05 4.50 25.17
N ASN A 10 18.94 3.97 24.66
CA ASN A 10 17.65 4.66 24.59
C ASN A 10 16.75 4.38 25.81
N LEU A 11 17.09 3.37 26.60
CA LEU A 11 16.22 2.87 27.66
C LEU A 11 15.96 3.93 28.73
N GLU A 12 17.00 4.61 29.24
CA GLU A 12 16.86 5.65 30.27
C GLU A 12 15.97 6.81 29.80
N ARG A 13 16.14 7.23 28.54
CA ARG A 13 15.32 8.29 27.94
C ARG A 13 13.87 7.85 27.76
N LEU A 14 13.65 6.60 27.34
CA LEU A 14 12.34 5.99 27.23
C LEU A 14 11.67 5.91 28.59
N GLU A 15 12.36 5.41 29.62
CA GLU A 15 11.84 5.29 30.98
C GLU A 15 11.45 6.64 31.59
N LYS A 16 12.25 7.68 31.41
CA LYS A 16 11.91 9.05 31.88
C LYS A 16 10.61 9.53 31.26
N ARG A 17 10.40 9.27 29.97
CA ARG A 17 9.17 9.64 29.26
C ARG A 17 7.98 8.79 29.69
N ILE A 18 8.16 7.47 29.78
CA ILE A 18 7.14 6.54 30.26
C ILE A 18 6.71 6.88 31.71
N ASN A 19 7.65 7.15 32.58
CA ASN A 19 7.35 7.58 33.95
C ASN A 19 6.52 8.87 34.00
N THR A 20 6.76 9.79 33.07
CA THR A 20 5.93 11.00 32.95
C THR A 20 4.50 10.64 32.55
N ILE A 21 4.31 9.69 31.65
CA ILE A 21 2.99 9.18 31.24
C ILE A 21 2.32 8.46 32.40
N ILE A 22 3.01 7.53 33.05
CA ILE A 22 2.48 6.78 34.22
C ILE A 22 2.02 7.73 35.31
N ASN A 23 2.80 8.77 35.60
CA ASN A 23 2.44 9.76 36.61
C ASN A 23 1.21 10.60 36.21
N LYS A 24 1.07 10.93 34.95
CA LYS A 24 -0.14 11.57 34.41
C LYS A 24 -1.33 10.60 34.46
N CYS A 25 -1.16 9.36 34.02
CA CYS A 25 -2.20 8.32 34.06
C CYS A 25 -2.71 8.10 35.48
N ARG A 26 -1.82 8.03 36.51
CA ARG A 26 -2.22 7.89 37.90
C ARG A 26 -3.07 9.06 38.42
N LYS A 27 -2.79 10.27 37.98
CA LYS A 27 -3.59 11.46 38.36
C LYS A 27 -5.00 11.42 37.79
N HIS A 28 -5.19 10.68 36.72
CA HIS A 28 -6.40 10.67 35.91
C HIS A 28 -7.13 9.32 35.90
N GLY A 29 -6.65 8.32 36.64
CA GLY A 29 -7.34 7.03 36.83
C GLY A 29 -7.23 6.07 35.64
N THR A 30 -6.29 6.32 34.68
CA THR A 30 -5.94 5.41 33.61
C THR A 30 -4.68 4.60 33.93
N SER A 31 -4.47 3.46 33.30
CA SER A 31 -3.32 2.60 33.54
C SER A 31 -2.39 2.56 32.31
N PHE A 32 -1.12 2.75 32.56
CA PHE A 32 -0.07 2.41 31.63
C PHE A 32 0.89 1.47 32.34
N ILE A 33 1.11 0.29 31.75
CA ILE A 33 1.99 -0.74 32.29
C ILE A 33 3.24 -0.78 31.44
N TYR A 34 4.38 -0.70 32.09
CA TYR A 34 5.69 -0.83 31.48
C TYR A 34 6.57 -1.66 32.42
N GLN A 35 7.20 -2.67 31.86
CA GLN A 35 8.17 -3.47 32.60
C GLN A 35 9.23 -4.07 31.66
N PRO A 36 10.52 -4.06 32.06
CA PRO A 36 11.53 -4.88 31.42
C PRO A 36 11.24 -6.37 31.69
N THR A 37 11.33 -7.20 30.66
CA THR A 37 11.12 -8.67 30.81
C THR A 37 12.36 -9.39 31.33
N GLY A 38 13.51 -8.71 31.35
CA GLY A 38 14.82 -9.30 31.64
C GLY A 38 15.48 -10.02 30.46
N LYS A 39 14.78 -10.18 29.35
CA LYS A 39 15.35 -10.76 28.14
C LYS A 39 16.25 -9.75 27.41
N VAL A 40 17.41 -10.20 27.02
CA VAL A 40 18.43 -9.40 26.33
C VAL A 40 18.77 -10.05 25.02
N GLU A 41 18.94 -9.23 23.98
CA GLU A 41 19.39 -9.64 22.66
C GLU A 41 20.56 -8.73 22.22
N PHE A 42 21.55 -9.32 21.60
CA PHE A 42 22.66 -8.58 21.01
C PHE A 42 22.49 -8.55 19.49
N ARG A 43 22.53 -7.35 18.92
CA ARG A 43 22.38 -7.12 17.48
C ARG A 43 23.51 -6.26 16.95
N GLU A 44 23.86 -6.49 15.71
CA GLU A 44 24.78 -5.62 14.98
C GLU A 44 24.04 -4.33 14.59
N VAL A 45 24.62 -3.17 14.91
CA VAL A 45 24.06 -1.84 14.66
C VAL A 45 25.11 -1.00 13.99
N THR A 46 24.71 -0.23 12.98
CA THR A 46 25.58 0.74 12.31
C THR A 46 25.20 2.14 12.79
N ASP A 47 26.17 2.92 13.26
CA ASP A 47 25.95 4.29 13.70
C ASP A 47 25.82 5.28 12.53
N GLU A 48 25.57 6.55 12.87
CA GLU A 48 25.44 7.64 11.89
C GLU A 48 26.73 7.89 11.09
N ASP A 49 27.88 7.42 11.60
CA ASP A 49 29.20 7.53 10.97
C ASP A 49 29.57 6.29 10.14
N GLY A 50 28.68 5.29 10.06
CA GLY A 50 28.87 4.06 9.29
C GLY A 50 29.66 2.97 10.01
N ASN A 51 29.97 3.12 11.31
CA ASN A 51 30.66 2.11 12.09
C ASN A 51 29.69 1.05 12.56
N THR A 52 30.01 -0.21 12.31
CA THR A 52 29.19 -1.35 12.73
C THR A 52 29.70 -1.91 14.04
N PHE A 53 28.81 -2.09 15.01
CA PHE A 53 29.12 -2.62 16.32
C PHE A 53 27.99 -3.44 16.90
N ILE A 54 28.29 -4.35 17.83
CA ILE A 54 27.28 -5.14 18.52
C ILE A 54 26.68 -4.30 19.65
N SER A 55 25.36 -4.14 19.63
CA SER A 55 24.62 -3.43 20.65
C SER A 55 23.67 -4.35 21.41
N ARG A 56 23.43 -3.96 22.66
CA ARG A 56 22.52 -4.65 23.57
C ARG A 56 21.13 -4.06 23.47
N PHE A 57 20.15 -4.94 23.26
CA PHE A 57 18.73 -4.63 23.23
C PHE A 57 18.03 -5.32 24.39
N ILE A 58 17.16 -4.61 25.07
CA ILE A 58 16.40 -5.09 26.22
C ILE A 58 14.95 -5.22 25.82
N GLU A 59 14.39 -6.41 26.02
CA GLU A 59 12.95 -6.62 25.81
C GLU A 59 12.15 -5.94 26.92
N ILE A 60 11.20 -5.13 26.49
CA ILE A 60 10.22 -4.47 27.36
C ILE A 60 8.82 -4.93 27.00
N GLU A 61 7.97 -5.05 27.99
CA GLU A 61 6.52 -5.17 27.79
C GLU A 61 5.88 -3.83 28.11
N ALA A 62 5.05 -3.36 27.19
CA ALA A 62 4.27 -2.15 27.38
C ALA A 62 2.82 -2.38 26.98
N GLU A 63 1.91 -1.89 27.78
CA GLU A 63 0.48 -1.85 27.51
C GLU A 63 -0.09 -0.57 28.09
N GLY A 64 -0.83 0.16 27.29
CA GLY A 64 -1.52 1.34 27.74
C GLY A 64 -2.78 1.55 26.93
N SER A 65 -3.89 1.80 27.60
CA SER A 65 -5.06 2.36 26.95
C SER A 65 -5.12 3.85 27.27
N VAL A 66 -5.20 4.66 26.22
CA VAL A 66 -5.40 6.11 26.34
C VAL A 66 -6.90 6.41 26.34
N ASN A 67 -7.71 5.46 26.80
CA ASN A 67 -9.15 5.56 26.83
C ASN A 67 -9.59 6.27 28.12
N HIS A 68 -10.35 7.35 27.97
CA HIS A 68 -11.03 7.98 29.09
C HIS A 68 -12.54 7.80 28.93
N GLY A 69 -13.11 6.98 29.79
CA GLY A 69 -14.52 6.60 29.65
C GLY A 69 -14.74 5.88 28.31
N PRO A 70 -15.81 6.22 27.58
CA PRO A 70 -16.14 5.55 26.32
C PRO A 70 -15.38 6.09 25.10
N TRP A 71 -14.42 7.01 25.26
CA TRP A 71 -13.71 7.63 24.14
C TRP A 71 -12.34 7.00 23.90
N GLU A 72 -12.09 6.63 22.65
CA GLU A 72 -10.84 6.08 22.17
C GLU A 72 -10.17 7.00 21.15
N PHE A 73 -8.85 7.12 21.20
CA PHE A 73 -8.07 7.83 20.19
C PHE A 73 -7.92 6.99 18.92
N VAL A 74 -8.30 7.57 17.77
CA VAL A 74 -8.35 6.86 16.49
C VAL A 74 -7.29 7.34 15.50
N ALA A 75 -7.23 8.65 15.23
CA ALA A 75 -6.37 9.16 14.17
C ALA A 75 -5.88 10.59 14.42
N VAL A 76 -4.78 10.94 13.73
CA VAL A 76 -4.31 12.32 13.55
C VAL A 76 -4.72 12.79 12.16
N LEU A 77 -5.25 14.02 12.09
CA LEU A 77 -5.51 14.74 10.85
C LEU A 77 -4.43 15.81 10.68
N GLU A 78 -3.58 15.67 9.69
CA GLU A 78 -2.63 16.70 9.30
C GLU A 78 -3.30 17.58 8.23
N HIS A 79 -3.57 18.84 8.58
CA HIS A 79 -4.26 19.78 7.69
C HIS A 79 -3.30 20.37 6.65
N LYS A 80 -3.65 20.21 5.38
CA LYS A 80 -2.94 20.80 4.22
C LYS A 80 -3.90 21.67 3.43
N SER A 81 -3.38 22.46 2.51
CA SER A 81 -4.18 23.36 1.67
C SER A 81 -5.20 22.63 0.79
N THR A 82 -4.90 21.40 0.41
CA THR A 82 -5.68 20.58 -0.54
C THR A 82 -6.55 19.53 0.14
N GLY A 83 -6.48 19.40 1.47
CA GLY A 83 -7.22 18.41 2.24
C GLY A 83 -6.43 17.89 3.44
N ASN A 84 -6.88 16.82 4.06
CA ASN A 84 -6.27 16.29 5.27
C ASN A 84 -5.62 14.93 5.01
N VAL A 85 -4.37 14.78 5.44
CA VAL A 85 -3.72 13.46 5.56
C VAL A 85 -4.19 12.82 6.87
N ILE A 86 -4.82 11.64 6.76
CA ILE A 86 -5.33 10.89 7.91
C ILE A 86 -4.33 9.80 8.27
N ARG A 87 -3.78 9.89 9.49
CA ARG A 87 -2.94 8.84 10.08
C ARG A 87 -3.77 8.06 11.08
N ASN A 88 -4.30 6.93 10.64
CA ASN A 88 -5.13 6.07 11.46
C ASN A 88 -4.25 5.12 12.28
N PHE A 89 -4.42 5.12 13.61
CA PHE A 89 -3.72 4.27 14.57
C PHE A 89 -4.55 3.05 15.01
N ASN A 90 -5.89 3.15 14.93
CA ASN A 90 -6.76 2.01 15.15
C ASN A 90 -7.23 1.45 13.80
N LYS A 91 -6.62 0.32 13.37
CA LYS A 91 -6.92 -0.31 12.08
C LYS A 91 -8.30 -0.97 12.00
N GLU A 92 -8.95 -1.16 13.14
CA GLU A 92 -10.28 -1.76 13.22
C GLU A 92 -11.39 -0.73 13.00
N LEU A 93 -11.06 0.57 13.12
CA LEU A 93 -12.00 1.66 12.91
C LEU A 93 -11.68 2.42 11.62
N GLU A 94 -12.68 2.56 10.76
CA GLU A 94 -12.60 3.39 9.56
C GLU A 94 -12.97 4.83 9.89
N VAL A 95 -12.03 5.75 9.64
CA VAL A 95 -12.24 7.19 9.90
C VAL A 95 -13.23 7.75 8.87
N PRO A 96 -14.33 8.41 9.30
CA PRO A 96 -15.34 8.95 8.38
C PRO A 96 -14.77 9.92 7.35
N GLU A 97 -15.27 9.82 6.12
CA GLU A 97 -14.79 10.57 4.94
C GLU A 97 -14.86 12.09 5.14
N ARG A 98 -15.82 12.58 5.95
CA ARG A 98 -15.93 14.01 6.30
C ARG A 98 -14.65 14.62 6.84
N TYR A 99 -13.78 13.82 7.44
CA TYR A 99 -12.50 14.28 7.99
C TYR A 99 -11.41 14.48 6.94
N ARG A 100 -11.64 14.10 5.69
CA ARG A 100 -10.69 14.35 4.58
C ARG A 100 -10.61 15.83 4.19
N THR A 101 -11.73 16.54 4.31
CA THR A 101 -11.86 17.91 3.84
C THR A 101 -12.24 18.90 4.92
N CYS A 102 -12.43 18.43 6.18
CA CYS A 102 -12.78 19.31 7.28
C CYS A 102 -11.64 20.30 7.59
N GLY A 103 -12.01 21.49 8.04
CA GLY A 103 -11.04 22.47 8.55
C GLY A 103 -10.50 22.12 9.93
N PRO A 104 -9.51 22.87 10.46
CA PRO A 104 -8.87 22.62 11.75
C PRO A 104 -9.75 23.03 12.95
N THR A 105 -11.04 22.75 12.89
CA THR A 105 -12.04 23.07 13.90
C THR A 105 -12.04 22.01 15.00
N CYS A 106 -12.32 22.41 16.21
CA CYS A 106 -12.49 21.47 17.34
C CYS A 106 -13.99 21.30 17.62
N GLU A 107 -14.51 20.09 17.45
CA GLU A 107 -15.95 19.79 17.69
C GLU A 107 -16.31 19.83 19.19
N HIS A 108 -15.32 19.79 20.09
CA HIS A 108 -15.55 19.96 21.52
C HIS A 108 -15.79 21.42 21.91
N CYS A 109 -14.84 22.30 21.64
CA CYS A 109 -14.94 23.71 22.07
C CYS A 109 -15.39 24.67 20.97
N GLN A 110 -15.59 24.16 19.76
CA GLN A 110 -16.03 24.88 18.55
C GLN A 110 -15.14 26.09 18.17
N LYS A 111 -13.94 26.19 18.75
CA LYS A 111 -13.01 27.27 18.46
C LYS A 111 -12.25 26.97 17.16
N ILE A 112 -12.35 27.89 16.23
CA ILE A 112 -11.53 27.90 15.01
C ILE A 112 -10.17 28.50 15.38
N ARG A 113 -9.10 27.74 15.19
CA ARG A 113 -7.72 28.18 15.35
C ARG A 113 -6.91 27.63 14.20
N SER A 114 -5.85 28.33 13.82
CA SER A 114 -4.85 27.75 12.92
C SER A 114 -4.16 26.60 13.65
N ARG A 115 -4.38 25.38 13.20
CA ARG A 115 -3.76 24.16 13.72
C ARG A 115 -3.18 23.39 12.55
N LYS A 116 -1.97 22.89 12.73
CA LYS A 116 -1.36 21.96 11.76
C LYS A 116 -2.03 20.59 11.87
N ASP A 117 -2.29 20.15 13.10
CA ASP A 117 -2.85 18.85 13.40
C ASP A 117 -4.11 18.96 14.26
N THR A 118 -5.08 18.09 14.02
CA THR A 118 -6.20 17.79 14.92
C THR A 118 -6.34 16.28 15.09
N TYR A 119 -7.19 15.83 15.98
CA TYR A 119 -7.25 14.45 16.44
C TYR A 119 -8.67 13.93 16.33
N VAL A 120 -8.81 12.70 15.87
CA VAL A 120 -10.10 12.00 15.82
C VAL A 120 -10.18 11.03 16.97
N ILE A 121 -11.26 11.14 17.74
CA ILE A 121 -11.62 10.23 18.82
C ILE A 121 -12.95 9.56 18.47
N PHE A 122 -13.14 8.34 18.95
CA PHE A 122 -14.34 7.54 18.76
C PHE A 122 -14.94 7.15 20.11
N ASN A 123 -16.25 7.19 20.21
CA ASN A 123 -16.98 6.73 21.38
C ASN A 123 -17.72 5.43 21.01
N GLU A 124 -17.25 4.31 21.57
CA GLU A 124 -17.83 3.00 21.33
C GLU A 124 -19.29 2.87 21.77
N ALA A 125 -19.69 3.55 22.85
CA ALA A 125 -21.04 3.46 23.38
C ALA A 125 -22.08 4.20 22.53
N THR A 126 -21.67 5.25 21.81
CA THR A 126 -22.55 6.07 20.95
C THR A 126 -22.23 5.96 19.47
N GLU A 127 -21.18 5.19 19.10
CA GLU A 127 -20.66 5.08 17.74
C GLU A 127 -20.32 6.45 17.10
N GLU A 128 -19.94 7.42 17.93
CA GLU A 128 -19.72 8.81 17.52
C GLU A 128 -18.23 9.10 17.35
N PHE A 129 -17.85 9.67 16.20
CA PHE A 129 -16.54 10.24 15.96
C PHE A 129 -16.54 11.74 16.23
N LYS A 130 -15.48 12.26 16.88
CA LYS A 130 -15.24 13.69 17.08
C LYS A 130 -13.84 14.09 16.68
N GLN A 131 -13.74 15.27 16.04
CA GLN A 131 -12.48 15.95 15.79
C GLN A 131 -12.20 16.94 16.93
N VAL A 132 -11.05 16.83 17.55
CA VAL A 132 -10.66 17.69 18.67
C VAL A 132 -9.27 18.28 18.48
N GLY A 133 -9.05 19.47 19.00
CA GLY A 133 -7.72 20.08 19.05
C GLY A 133 -6.93 19.56 20.24
N THR A 134 -5.60 19.69 20.21
CA THR A 134 -4.65 19.21 21.23
C THR A 134 -5.10 19.52 22.67
N GLY A 135 -5.47 20.77 22.97
CA GLY A 135 -5.88 21.15 24.32
C GLY A 135 -7.18 20.51 24.80
N CYS A 136 -8.13 20.24 23.89
CA CYS A 136 -9.39 19.60 24.23
C CYS A 136 -9.28 18.07 24.25
N LEU A 137 -8.33 17.52 23.50
CA LEU A 137 -8.07 16.07 23.54
C LEU A 137 -7.62 15.64 24.95
N CYS A 138 -6.88 16.48 25.67
CA CYS A 138 -6.49 16.21 27.05
C CYS A 138 -7.70 15.93 27.97
N GLU A 139 -8.87 16.49 27.67
CA GLU A 139 -10.10 16.22 28.41
C GLU A 139 -10.69 14.83 28.12
N TYR A 140 -10.41 14.28 26.94
CA TYR A 140 -10.83 12.94 26.52
C TYR A 140 -9.77 11.86 26.74
N THR A 141 -8.53 12.26 27.01
CA THR A 141 -7.40 11.36 27.24
C THR A 141 -6.89 11.47 28.68
N ASN A 142 -7.71 12.04 29.56
CA ASN A 142 -7.42 12.20 31.00
C ASN A 142 -6.16 13.03 31.27
N GLY A 143 -5.91 14.05 30.43
CA GLY A 143 -4.79 14.98 30.58
C GLY A 143 -3.50 14.52 29.91
N LEU A 144 -3.53 13.40 29.16
CA LEU A 144 -2.44 13.06 28.27
C LEU A 144 -2.49 13.96 27.05
N ASP A 145 -1.36 14.58 26.72
CA ASP A 145 -1.21 15.35 25.49
C ASP A 145 -1.18 14.39 24.29
N ALA A 146 -2.07 14.61 23.33
CA ALA A 146 -2.17 13.74 22.15
C ALA A 146 -0.96 13.83 21.24
N GLU A 147 -0.27 14.96 21.20
CA GLU A 147 1.01 15.03 20.52
C GLU A 147 2.03 14.10 21.18
N GLU A 148 1.97 14.00 22.51
CA GLU A 148 2.76 13.01 23.23
C GLU A 148 2.31 11.59 22.88
N VAL A 149 1.02 11.28 22.87
CA VAL A 149 0.52 9.93 22.51
C VAL A 149 0.88 9.57 21.07
N ALA A 150 0.61 10.44 20.10
CA ALA A 150 1.00 10.22 18.71
C ALA A 150 2.54 10.14 18.54
N ARG A 151 3.27 10.94 19.29
CA ARG A 151 4.74 10.91 19.33
C ARG A 151 5.28 9.65 19.97
N TYR A 152 4.59 9.10 20.99
CA TYR A 152 4.96 7.83 21.61
C TYR A 152 4.67 6.64 20.69
N ILE A 153 3.52 6.62 20.03
CA ILE A 153 3.22 5.57 19.04
C ILE A 153 4.25 5.61 17.90
N SER A 154 4.56 6.80 17.37
CA SER A 154 5.61 6.98 16.36
C SER A 154 7.00 6.62 16.86
N MET A 155 7.29 6.89 18.14
CA MET A 155 8.55 6.54 18.77
C MET A 155 8.65 5.03 19.02
N PHE A 156 7.58 4.37 19.44
CA PHE A 156 7.55 2.91 19.55
C PHE A 156 7.68 2.25 18.17
N ASP A 157 7.03 2.76 17.17
CA ASP A 157 7.18 2.30 15.78
C ASP A 157 8.62 2.45 15.28
N SER A 158 9.29 3.56 15.57
CA SER A 158 10.69 3.77 15.16
C SER A 158 11.68 2.93 15.97
N ILE A 159 11.39 2.68 17.25
CA ILE A 159 12.17 1.75 18.10
C ILE A 159 11.99 0.31 17.61
N ILE A 160 10.75 -0.09 17.27
CA ILE A 160 10.44 -1.42 16.74
C ILE A 160 11.13 -1.63 15.39
N LYS A 161 11.19 -0.59 14.55
CA LYS A 161 11.83 -0.62 13.22
C LYS A 161 13.35 -0.45 13.28
N GLY A 162 13.93 -0.28 14.47
CA GLY A 162 15.39 -0.07 14.63
C GLY A 162 15.87 1.29 14.13
N GLU A 163 14.97 2.22 13.83
CA GLU A 163 15.33 3.57 13.41
C GLU A 163 15.94 4.32 14.61
N ALA A 164 17.18 4.82 14.46
CA ALA A 164 17.84 5.61 15.50
C ALA A 164 16.98 6.86 15.81
N ILE A 165 16.68 7.06 17.10
CA ILE A 165 15.98 8.28 17.51
C ILE A 165 17.00 9.40 17.48
N SER A 166 17.06 10.13 16.36
CA SER A 166 17.91 11.31 16.24
C SER A 166 17.58 12.33 17.33
N SER A 167 18.59 12.68 18.11
CA SER A 167 18.48 13.69 19.17
C SER A 167 18.31 15.13 18.65
N SER A 168 18.46 15.33 17.33
CA SER A 168 18.47 16.63 16.66
C SER A 168 17.15 16.99 15.94
N GLY A 169 16.07 16.23 16.15
CA GLY A 169 14.81 16.34 15.44
C GLY A 169 14.03 17.64 15.68
N ARG A 170 14.59 18.79 15.37
CA ARG A 170 13.89 20.08 15.46
C ARG A 170 13.49 20.70 14.14
N PHE A 171 13.97 20.21 13.01
CA PHE A 171 13.61 20.75 11.71
C PHE A 171 13.02 19.65 10.84
N GLU A 172 11.73 19.75 10.56
CA GLU A 172 11.07 18.94 9.58
C GLU A 172 11.67 19.32 8.20
N ARG A 173 12.25 18.33 7.51
CA ARG A 173 12.80 18.54 6.16
C ARG A 173 11.69 18.32 5.16
N TYR A 174 11.58 19.26 4.22
CA TYR A 174 10.63 19.16 3.12
C TYR A 174 11.38 18.84 1.83
N HIS A 175 10.74 18.06 1.00
CA HIS A 175 11.27 17.63 -0.30
C HIS A 175 10.24 17.94 -1.37
N LYS A 176 10.70 18.35 -2.54
CA LYS A 176 9.81 18.62 -3.66
C LYS A 176 9.23 17.30 -4.15
N VAL A 177 7.91 17.23 -4.27
CA VAL A 177 7.17 16.02 -4.62
C VAL A 177 7.62 15.46 -5.96
N SER A 178 7.73 16.33 -6.99
CA SER A 178 8.19 15.90 -8.32
C SER A 178 9.59 15.29 -8.28
N ASP A 179 10.50 15.90 -7.54
CA ASP A 179 11.90 15.46 -7.51
C ASP A 179 12.00 14.07 -6.86
N ILE A 180 11.35 13.86 -5.70
CA ILE A 180 11.32 12.54 -5.06
C ILE A 180 10.71 11.49 -5.99
N LEU A 181 9.68 11.82 -6.75
CA LEU A 181 9.06 10.88 -7.69
C LEU A 181 9.97 10.52 -8.86
N LEU A 182 10.79 11.47 -9.37
CA LEU A 182 11.79 11.15 -10.40
C LEU A 182 12.72 10.03 -9.94
N TYR A 183 13.27 10.15 -8.72
CA TYR A 183 14.12 9.12 -8.13
C TYR A 183 13.36 7.85 -7.83
N ALA A 184 12.09 7.95 -7.41
CA ALA A 184 11.27 6.78 -7.11
C ALA A 184 11.00 5.94 -8.36
N PHE A 185 10.62 6.56 -9.48
CA PHE A 185 10.39 5.86 -10.75
C PHE A 185 11.67 5.22 -11.27
N GLU A 186 12.81 5.92 -11.24
CA GLU A 186 14.09 5.37 -11.71
C GLU A 186 14.58 4.24 -10.80
N THR A 187 14.42 4.39 -9.47
CA THR A 187 14.77 3.34 -8.51
C THR A 187 13.95 2.07 -8.74
N VAL A 188 12.62 2.21 -8.89
CA VAL A 188 11.74 1.05 -9.10
C VAL A 188 11.99 0.37 -10.45
N LYS A 189 12.38 1.11 -11.47
CA LYS A 189 12.75 0.58 -12.78
C LYS A 189 13.93 -0.38 -12.71
N HIS A 190 14.94 -0.07 -11.89
CA HIS A 190 16.18 -0.85 -11.82
C HIS A 190 16.18 -1.91 -10.71
N PHE A 191 15.54 -1.63 -9.58
CA PHE A 191 15.65 -2.46 -8.37
C PHE A 191 14.31 -3.07 -7.91
N GLY A 192 13.19 -2.74 -8.60
CA GLY A 192 11.88 -3.13 -8.12
C GLY A 192 11.39 -2.31 -6.93
N TYR A 193 10.25 -2.70 -6.36
CA TYR A 193 9.65 -2.02 -5.23
C TYR A 193 9.71 -2.90 -3.98
N GLU A 194 10.41 -2.44 -2.95
CA GLU A 194 10.59 -3.10 -1.67
C GLU A 194 10.01 -2.27 -0.52
N LYS A 195 9.10 -2.87 0.25
CA LYS A 195 8.52 -2.29 1.46
C LYS A 195 9.35 -2.67 2.67
N SER A 196 9.19 -1.89 3.76
CA SER A 196 9.77 -2.20 5.06
C SER A 196 9.18 -3.45 5.73
N THR A 197 8.06 -3.99 5.24
CA THR A 197 7.31 -5.12 5.80
C THR A 197 7.44 -6.42 5.01
N ASP A 198 8.18 -6.42 3.90
CA ASP A 198 8.22 -7.56 2.98
C ASP A 198 9.15 -8.71 3.43
N TYR A 199 9.67 -8.67 4.67
CA TYR A 199 10.58 -9.69 5.20
C TYR A 199 9.98 -10.43 6.39
N GLU A 200 9.76 -11.73 6.19
CA GLU A 200 9.32 -12.67 7.23
C GLU A 200 10.44 -12.99 8.26
N TYR A 201 11.72 -12.79 7.90
CA TYR A 201 12.90 -13.16 8.69
C TYR A 201 14.07 -12.19 8.51
N GLY A 202 13.92 -10.92 8.83
CA GLY A 202 15.04 -9.97 8.82
C GLY A 202 14.66 -8.62 8.20
N TYR A 203 15.46 -7.61 8.52
CA TYR A 203 15.26 -6.27 7.96
C TYR A 203 15.61 -6.27 6.48
N ALA A 204 14.78 -5.63 5.65
CA ALA A 204 15.20 -5.27 4.31
C ALA A 204 16.47 -4.46 4.42
N GLU A 205 17.56 -4.93 3.86
CA GLU A 205 18.82 -4.17 3.85
C GLU A 205 18.61 -2.75 3.32
N ARG A 206 17.66 -2.59 2.37
CA ARG A 206 17.30 -1.27 1.83
C ARG A 206 15.90 -1.28 1.23
N THR A 207 15.00 -0.47 1.79
CA THR A 207 13.67 -0.23 1.21
C THR A 207 13.76 0.69 0.00
N THR A 208 12.74 0.68 -0.88
CA THR A 208 12.67 1.64 -2.01
C THR A 208 12.75 3.09 -1.50
N ARG A 209 12.07 3.42 -0.40
CA ARG A 209 12.16 4.74 0.23
C ARG A 209 13.61 5.11 0.59
N SER A 210 14.34 4.21 1.23
CA SER A 210 15.72 4.49 1.64
C SER A 210 16.63 4.68 0.42
N ARG A 211 16.52 3.82 -0.61
CA ARG A 211 17.29 3.98 -1.85
C ARG A 211 17.02 5.31 -2.54
N VAL A 212 15.74 5.69 -2.65
CA VAL A 212 15.33 6.98 -3.23
C VAL A 212 15.99 8.15 -2.51
N MET A 213 15.97 8.13 -1.18
CA MET A 213 16.58 9.21 -0.39
C MET A 213 18.10 9.23 -0.48
N ASP A 214 18.73 8.07 -0.53
CA ASP A 214 20.18 7.94 -0.70
C ASP A 214 20.62 8.51 -2.06
N TYR A 215 19.98 8.12 -3.16
CA TYR A 215 20.33 8.61 -4.50
C TYR A 215 20.02 10.10 -4.66
N TYR A 216 18.88 10.55 -4.12
CA TYR A 216 18.56 11.97 -4.07
C TYR A 216 19.61 12.76 -3.30
N ALA A 217 20.08 12.24 -2.18
CA ALA A 217 21.14 12.88 -1.39
C ALA A 217 22.48 12.94 -2.13
N ILE A 218 22.85 11.90 -2.89
CA ILE A 218 24.07 11.87 -3.70
C ILE A 218 24.04 12.98 -4.77
N ASP A 219 22.94 13.08 -5.52
CA ASP A 219 22.83 14.05 -6.62
C ASP A 219 22.70 15.50 -6.13
N THR A 220 22.05 15.70 -4.98
CA THR A 220 21.87 17.04 -4.39
C THR A 220 23.05 17.47 -3.50
N GLY A 221 24.02 16.58 -3.27
CA GLY A 221 25.15 16.84 -2.37
C GLY A 221 24.77 16.85 -0.88
N ALA A 222 23.54 16.45 -0.53
CA ALA A 222 23.06 16.39 0.86
C ALA A 222 23.56 15.13 1.60
N THR A 223 24.85 14.86 1.56
CA THR A 223 25.47 13.59 2.02
C THR A 223 26.16 13.68 3.39
N ARG A 224 25.88 14.72 4.17
CA ARG A 224 26.59 15.00 5.44
C ARG A 224 26.56 13.84 6.46
N TRP A 225 25.57 12.97 6.37
CA TRP A 225 25.39 11.82 7.28
C TRP A 225 25.95 10.52 6.72
N MET A 226 26.52 10.54 5.50
CA MET A 226 27.09 9.37 4.83
C MET A 226 28.61 9.35 4.97
N THR A 227 29.18 8.17 5.06
CA THR A 227 30.61 7.98 4.94
C THR A 227 31.08 8.09 3.49
N GLN A 228 32.34 8.45 3.27
CA GLN A 228 32.89 8.50 1.91
C GLN A 228 32.76 7.14 1.19
N LYS A 229 32.95 6.04 1.92
CA LYS A 229 32.80 4.68 1.38
C LYS A 229 31.35 4.38 0.91
N GLU A 230 30.36 4.86 1.63
CA GLU A 230 28.96 4.73 1.23
C GLU A 230 28.65 5.59 0.00
N ILE A 231 29.14 6.82 -0.02
CA ILE A 231 28.99 7.73 -1.17
C ILE A 231 29.59 7.09 -2.42
N ASP A 232 30.80 6.55 -2.34
CA ASP A 232 31.46 5.91 -3.46
C ASP A 232 30.69 4.66 -3.92
N ARG A 233 30.25 3.82 -2.99
CA ARG A 233 29.41 2.64 -3.29
C ARG A 233 28.11 3.03 -4.00
N LEU A 234 27.42 4.06 -3.51
CA LEU A 234 26.16 4.51 -4.10
C LEU A 234 26.36 5.09 -5.51
N LYS A 235 27.42 5.85 -5.72
CA LYS A 235 27.80 6.37 -7.05
C LYS A 235 28.12 5.24 -8.03
N ASP A 236 28.85 4.22 -7.58
CA ASP A 236 29.13 3.04 -8.39
C ASP A 236 27.86 2.27 -8.73
N GLU A 237 26.95 2.10 -7.75
CA GLU A 237 25.64 1.48 -7.95
C GLU A 237 24.80 2.25 -8.99
N MET A 238 24.68 3.57 -8.85
CA MET A 238 23.98 4.43 -9.82
C MET A 238 24.61 4.36 -11.22
N THR A 239 25.93 4.38 -11.30
CA THR A 239 26.67 4.30 -12.56
C THR A 239 26.45 2.94 -13.24
N SER A 240 26.47 1.84 -12.48
CA SER A 240 26.35 0.48 -13.00
C SER A 240 25.01 0.25 -13.73
N VAL A 241 23.95 0.96 -13.34
CA VAL A 241 22.62 0.86 -13.94
C VAL A 241 22.30 2.05 -14.85
N ASN A 242 23.22 2.95 -15.11
CA ASN A 242 22.98 4.22 -15.83
C ASN A 242 21.80 4.99 -15.23
N PHE A 243 21.80 5.16 -13.91
CA PHE A 243 20.73 5.82 -13.18
C PHE A 243 20.52 7.25 -13.67
N ASN A 244 19.32 7.57 -14.13
CA ASN A 244 18.97 8.89 -14.63
C ASN A 244 17.54 9.26 -14.23
N ALA A 245 17.41 9.89 -13.07
CA ALA A 245 16.12 10.30 -12.52
C ALA A 245 15.34 11.22 -13.49
N SER A 246 16.03 12.15 -14.16
CA SER A 246 15.39 13.10 -15.08
C SER A 246 14.72 12.43 -16.27
N SER A 247 15.11 11.19 -16.63
CA SER A 247 14.48 10.42 -17.69
C SER A 247 13.05 10.00 -17.39
N GLN A 248 12.60 10.14 -16.16
CA GLN A 248 11.26 9.74 -15.70
C GLN A 248 10.25 10.90 -15.66
N ALA A 249 10.61 12.10 -16.16
CA ALA A 249 9.78 13.30 -16.05
C ALA A 249 8.34 13.09 -16.59
N ASP A 250 8.21 12.52 -17.80
CA ASP A 250 6.90 12.26 -18.42
C ASP A 250 6.04 11.29 -17.58
N LYS A 251 6.67 10.26 -16.98
CA LYS A 251 5.96 9.31 -16.12
C LYS A 251 5.52 9.93 -14.81
N VAL A 252 6.34 10.82 -14.25
CA VAL A 252 5.99 11.56 -13.04
C VAL A 252 4.79 12.46 -13.30
N GLU A 253 4.80 13.21 -14.41
CA GLU A 253 3.68 14.06 -14.79
C GLU A 253 2.40 13.26 -15.01
N ALA A 254 2.48 12.15 -15.74
CA ALA A 254 1.36 11.26 -15.97
C ALA A 254 0.81 10.65 -14.65
N ALA A 255 1.69 10.22 -13.74
CA ALA A 255 1.28 9.66 -12.46
C ALA A 255 0.64 10.71 -11.54
N LEU A 256 1.17 11.95 -11.54
CA LEU A 256 0.61 13.07 -10.79
C LEU A 256 -0.76 13.48 -11.34
N THR A 257 -0.93 13.46 -12.65
CA THR A 257 -2.23 13.72 -13.30
C THR A 257 -3.21 12.62 -12.94
N TRP A 258 -2.81 11.36 -13.12
CA TRP A 258 -3.63 10.20 -12.77
C TRP A 258 -4.14 10.24 -11.33
N ILE A 259 -3.25 10.48 -10.34
CA ILE A 259 -3.67 10.45 -8.92
C ILE A 259 -4.62 11.61 -8.56
N ARG A 260 -4.48 12.77 -9.22
CA ARG A 260 -5.37 13.92 -9.01
C ARG A 260 -6.80 13.64 -9.47
N GLU A 261 -6.95 12.85 -10.54
CA GLU A 261 -8.23 12.49 -11.15
C GLU A 261 -8.93 11.31 -10.46
N GLN A 262 -8.23 10.59 -9.54
CA GLN A 262 -8.83 9.44 -8.87
C GLN A 262 -9.99 9.86 -7.96
N GLU A 263 -11.15 9.22 -8.16
CA GLU A 263 -12.25 9.21 -7.21
C GLU A 263 -12.23 7.87 -6.49
N SER A 264 -11.95 7.86 -5.20
CA SER A 264 -11.80 6.62 -4.43
C SER A 264 -12.23 6.80 -2.98
N THR A 265 -12.88 5.79 -2.43
CA THR A 265 -13.14 5.65 -0.99
C THR A 265 -11.95 5.06 -0.25
N ASN A 266 -10.95 4.56 -0.99
CA ASN A 266 -9.74 3.95 -0.40
C ASN A 266 -8.88 5.00 0.30
N SER A 267 -8.69 4.84 1.60
CA SER A 267 -7.90 5.75 2.45
C SER A 267 -6.46 5.95 1.94
N TYR A 268 -5.83 4.91 1.41
CA TYR A 268 -4.48 4.98 0.85
C TYR A 268 -4.42 5.89 -0.39
N ILE A 269 -5.33 5.71 -1.35
CA ILE A 269 -5.41 6.55 -2.56
C ILE A 269 -5.69 8.00 -2.19
N ASN A 270 -6.58 8.23 -1.22
CA ASN A 270 -6.90 9.57 -0.75
C ASN A 270 -5.70 10.26 -0.07
N ASN A 271 -4.89 9.54 0.71
CA ASN A 271 -3.65 10.06 1.28
C ASN A 271 -2.63 10.42 0.20
N LEU A 272 -2.45 9.55 -0.81
CA LEU A 272 -1.61 9.84 -1.97
C LEU A 272 -2.07 11.11 -2.69
N LYS A 273 -3.38 11.23 -2.94
CA LYS A 273 -3.96 12.41 -3.62
C LYS A 273 -3.64 13.71 -2.88
N VAL A 274 -3.80 13.73 -1.56
CA VAL A 274 -3.49 14.91 -0.74
C VAL A 274 -2.00 15.24 -0.79
N ILE A 275 -1.11 14.26 -0.63
CA ILE A 275 0.33 14.48 -0.66
C ILE A 275 0.80 14.95 -2.04
N CYS A 276 0.28 14.34 -3.11
CA CYS A 276 0.65 14.67 -4.50
C CYS A 276 0.03 15.97 -5.03
N ALA A 277 -0.92 16.57 -4.29
CA ALA A 277 -1.48 17.86 -4.62
C ALA A 277 -0.61 19.03 -4.10
N GLU A 278 0.29 18.77 -3.15
CA GLU A 278 1.23 19.74 -2.63
C GLU A 278 2.53 19.76 -3.47
N ASP A 279 3.22 20.90 -3.51
CA ASP A 279 4.52 21.01 -4.19
C ASP A 279 5.64 20.36 -3.38
N TYR A 280 5.48 20.31 -2.05
CA TYR A 280 6.48 19.80 -1.10
C TYR A 280 5.84 18.84 -0.11
N CYS A 281 6.55 17.76 0.21
CA CYS A 281 6.16 16.79 1.24
C CYS A 281 7.17 16.76 2.40
N SER A 282 6.70 16.35 3.56
CA SER A 282 7.55 16.15 4.74
C SER A 282 8.24 14.77 4.71
N GLY A 283 9.28 14.60 5.52
CA GLY A 283 9.95 13.30 5.68
C GLY A 283 9.01 12.17 6.11
N ARG A 284 7.90 12.51 6.79
CA ARG A 284 6.85 11.55 7.20
C ARG A 284 6.04 11.01 6.04
N ASP A 285 5.89 11.79 4.97
CA ASP A 285 5.05 11.47 3.82
C ASP A 285 5.79 10.65 2.75
N LEU A 286 7.13 10.63 2.80
CA LEU A 286 7.98 10.01 1.78
C LEU A 286 7.62 8.54 1.48
N GLY A 287 7.28 7.76 2.51
CA GLY A 287 6.93 6.35 2.32
C GLY A 287 5.64 6.18 1.50
N ILE A 288 4.66 7.04 1.75
CA ILE A 288 3.39 7.06 1.00
C ILE A 288 3.65 7.59 -0.41
N LEU A 289 4.39 8.71 -0.53
CA LEU A 289 4.70 9.32 -1.83
C LEU A 289 5.41 8.36 -2.77
N VAL A 290 6.49 7.69 -2.30
CA VAL A 290 7.27 6.74 -3.11
C VAL A 290 6.40 5.56 -3.58
N SER A 291 5.38 5.18 -2.83
CA SER A 291 4.48 4.10 -3.22
C SER A 291 3.53 4.46 -4.38
N LEU A 292 3.43 5.74 -4.78
CA LEU A 292 2.68 6.16 -5.95
C LEU A 292 3.11 5.41 -7.21
N VAL A 293 4.41 5.12 -7.35
CA VAL A 293 4.96 4.41 -8.52
C VAL A 293 4.26 3.06 -8.73
N ILE A 294 4.05 2.30 -7.65
CA ILE A 294 3.39 0.99 -7.74
C ILE A 294 1.88 1.14 -7.90
N ALA A 295 1.26 2.12 -7.25
CA ALA A 295 -0.17 2.38 -7.43
C ALA A 295 -0.48 2.72 -8.90
N TYR A 296 0.30 3.60 -9.50
CA TYR A 296 0.18 4.00 -10.89
C TYR A 296 0.45 2.86 -11.86
N LYS A 297 1.52 2.08 -11.62
CA LYS A 297 1.83 0.90 -12.45
C LYS A 297 0.68 -0.10 -12.46
N ARG A 298 0.11 -0.42 -11.30
CA ARG A 298 -1.04 -1.33 -11.23
C ARG A 298 -2.26 -0.81 -11.99
N ALA A 299 -2.53 0.48 -11.89
CA ALA A 299 -3.63 1.10 -12.63
C ALA A 299 -3.43 0.99 -14.16
N LEU A 300 -2.20 1.20 -14.65
CA LEU A 300 -1.87 1.02 -16.07
C LEU A 300 -2.03 -0.44 -16.51
N ASP A 301 -1.53 -1.38 -15.72
CA ASP A 301 -1.64 -2.81 -16.02
C ASP A 301 -3.11 -3.26 -16.07
N GLU A 302 -3.95 -2.75 -15.16
CA GLU A 302 -5.40 -3.01 -15.14
C GLU A 302 -6.10 -2.38 -16.35
N GLU A 303 -5.73 -1.17 -16.75
CA GLU A 303 -6.29 -0.51 -17.93
C GLU A 303 -5.93 -1.24 -19.21
N ILE A 304 -4.67 -1.65 -19.37
CA ILE A 304 -4.22 -2.46 -20.52
C ILE A 304 -5.01 -3.77 -20.57
N ALA A 305 -5.14 -4.47 -19.43
CA ALA A 305 -5.88 -5.73 -19.38
C ALA A 305 -7.38 -5.53 -19.70
N ARG A 306 -7.97 -4.42 -19.28
CA ARG A 306 -9.37 -4.08 -19.61
C ARG A 306 -9.53 -3.80 -21.09
N THR A 307 -8.68 -2.95 -21.65
CA THR A 307 -8.71 -2.61 -23.08
C THR A 307 -8.52 -3.85 -23.95
N GLN A 308 -7.61 -4.75 -23.55
CA GLN A 308 -7.37 -5.98 -24.27
C GLN A 308 -8.59 -6.91 -24.25
N LYS A 309 -9.25 -7.04 -23.10
CA LYS A 309 -10.52 -7.79 -22.98
C LYS A 309 -11.65 -7.17 -23.80
N GLU A 310 -11.72 -5.84 -23.86
CA GLU A 310 -12.70 -5.14 -24.69
C GLU A 310 -12.46 -5.39 -26.19
N LEU A 311 -11.21 -5.32 -26.64
CA LEU A 311 -10.82 -5.63 -28.02
C LEU A 311 -11.12 -7.08 -28.39
N GLU A 312 -10.79 -8.03 -27.51
CA GLU A 312 -11.14 -9.44 -27.71
C GLU A 312 -12.66 -9.63 -27.81
N ARG A 313 -13.42 -8.96 -26.94
CA ARG A 313 -14.89 -9.03 -26.97
C ARG A 313 -15.50 -8.39 -28.22
N GLU A 314 -14.94 -7.27 -28.70
CA GLU A 314 -15.37 -6.66 -29.96
C GLU A 314 -15.05 -7.57 -31.16
N ALA A 315 -13.89 -8.21 -31.16
CA ALA A 315 -13.53 -9.19 -32.19
C ALA A 315 -14.50 -10.39 -32.16
N GLU A 316 -14.91 -10.86 -30.99
CA GLU A 316 -15.88 -11.96 -30.86
C GLU A 316 -17.29 -11.61 -31.40
N LYS A 317 -17.68 -10.34 -31.47
CA LYS A 317 -18.96 -9.92 -32.06
C LYS A 317 -19.03 -10.14 -33.57
N ALA A 318 -17.88 -10.27 -34.23
CA ALA A 318 -17.80 -10.61 -35.63
C ALA A 318 -18.10 -12.11 -35.93
N SER A 319 -18.26 -12.91 -34.86
CA SER A 319 -18.56 -14.36 -35.01
C SER A 319 -19.86 -14.62 -35.76
N GLU A 320 -19.80 -15.57 -36.67
CA GLU A 320 -20.94 -16.05 -37.44
C GLU A 320 -21.25 -17.51 -37.09
N TYR A 321 -22.49 -17.93 -37.38
CA TYR A 321 -22.87 -19.32 -37.22
C TYR A 321 -22.21 -20.21 -38.30
N LEU A 322 -21.63 -21.33 -37.87
CA LEU A 322 -20.88 -22.24 -38.75
C LEU A 322 -21.75 -23.22 -39.55
N GLY A 323 -23.07 -23.04 -39.56
CA GLY A 323 -24.00 -23.89 -40.28
C GLY A 323 -25.37 -23.99 -39.60
N ALA A 324 -26.18 -24.98 -39.98
CA ALA A 324 -27.49 -25.25 -39.38
C ALA A 324 -27.42 -26.34 -38.31
N VAL A 325 -28.44 -26.40 -37.45
CA VAL A 325 -28.54 -27.45 -36.43
C VAL A 325 -28.57 -28.84 -37.09
N GLY A 326 -27.68 -29.69 -36.66
CA GLY A 326 -27.51 -31.06 -37.25
C GLY A 326 -26.31 -31.18 -38.18
N ASP A 327 -25.80 -30.08 -38.71
CA ASP A 327 -24.63 -30.09 -39.61
C ASP A 327 -23.38 -30.56 -38.88
N LYS A 328 -22.45 -31.11 -39.64
CA LYS A 328 -21.11 -31.42 -39.14
C LYS A 328 -20.18 -30.28 -39.45
N ILE A 329 -19.44 -29.88 -38.46
CA ILE A 329 -18.39 -28.88 -38.58
C ILE A 329 -17.02 -29.50 -38.38
N GLN A 330 -16.03 -28.92 -39.06
CA GLN A 330 -14.63 -29.27 -38.89
C GLN A 330 -13.76 -28.04 -39.12
N PHE A 331 -12.83 -27.79 -38.20
CA PHE A 331 -11.78 -26.78 -38.37
C PHE A 331 -10.45 -27.34 -37.90
N THR A 332 -9.37 -26.86 -38.51
CA THR A 332 -8.03 -27.46 -38.39
C THR A 332 -7.26 -26.94 -37.17
N SER A 333 -7.60 -25.75 -36.68
CA SER A 333 -6.99 -25.15 -35.49
C SER A 333 -7.99 -24.21 -34.83
N ALA A 334 -8.13 -24.32 -33.54
CA ALA A 334 -8.88 -23.36 -32.72
C ALA A 334 -8.18 -23.14 -31.37
N LYS A 335 -8.14 -21.88 -30.94
CA LYS A 335 -7.78 -21.52 -29.57
C LYS A 335 -8.89 -22.02 -28.65
N VAL A 336 -8.53 -22.60 -27.50
CA VAL A 336 -9.49 -23.09 -26.52
C VAL A 336 -9.38 -22.30 -25.22
N GLU A 337 -10.53 -21.95 -24.66
CA GLU A 337 -10.64 -21.31 -23.34
C GLU A 337 -11.67 -22.06 -22.50
N CYS A 338 -11.33 -22.36 -21.24
CA CYS A 338 -12.29 -22.89 -20.28
C CYS A 338 -13.07 -21.72 -19.64
N ILE A 339 -14.34 -21.58 -20.05
CA ILE A 339 -15.18 -20.48 -19.53
C ILE A 339 -15.76 -20.82 -18.18
N TRP A 340 -16.05 -22.11 -17.94
CA TRP A 340 -16.63 -22.55 -16.70
C TRP A 340 -16.26 -24.01 -16.41
N SER A 341 -16.06 -24.28 -15.13
CA SER A 341 -15.96 -25.66 -14.63
C SER A 341 -16.73 -25.81 -13.32
N GLY A 342 -17.40 -26.92 -13.14
CA GLY A 342 -18.17 -27.20 -11.94
C GLY A 342 -18.26 -28.70 -11.69
N SER A 343 -18.43 -29.08 -10.43
CA SER A 343 -18.66 -30.48 -10.02
C SER A 343 -20.10 -30.70 -9.58
N ASN A 344 -20.68 -31.82 -9.95
CA ASN A 344 -21.96 -32.28 -9.49
C ASN A 344 -21.87 -33.78 -9.10
N GLN A 345 -23.01 -34.36 -8.73
CA GLN A 345 -23.08 -35.78 -8.33
C GLN A 345 -22.66 -36.80 -9.43
N PHE A 346 -22.53 -36.33 -10.70
CA PHE A 346 -22.12 -37.15 -11.85
C PHE A 346 -20.67 -36.91 -12.27
N GLY A 347 -19.94 -36.01 -11.60
CA GLY A 347 -18.55 -35.70 -11.92
C GLY A 347 -18.31 -34.21 -12.21
N ILE A 348 -17.15 -33.93 -12.81
CA ILE A 348 -16.73 -32.56 -13.21
C ILE A 348 -17.21 -32.32 -14.62
N SER A 349 -17.79 -31.17 -14.86
CA SER A 349 -18.19 -30.69 -16.18
C SER A 349 -17.45 -29.41 -16.52
N TYR A 350 -17.06 -29.26 -17.77
CA TYR A 350 -16.36 -28.10 -18.30
C TYR A 350 -17.17 -27.48 -19.42
N LEU A 351 -17.11 -26.17 -19.56
CA LEU A 351 -17.62 -25.43 -20.70
C LEU A 351 -16.44 -24.76 -21.39
N TYR A 352 -16.15 -25.19 -22.61
CA TYR A 352 -15.09 -24.63 -23.43
C TYR A 352 -15.64 -23.75 -24.54
N LYS A 353 -14.94 -22.65 -24.75
CA LYS A 353 -15.07 -21.79 -25.92
C LYS A 353 -13.89 -22.07 -26.86
N PHE A 354 -14.19 -22.37 -28.08
CA PHE A 354 -13.21 -22.47 -29.15
C PHE A 354 -13.37 -21.27 -30.06
N THR A 355 -12.27 -20.65 -30.42
CA THR A 355 -12.24 -19.60 -31.46
C THR A 355 -11.48 -20.15 -32.66
N ASP A 356 -12.15 -20.25 -33.78
CA ASP A 356 -11.52 -20.72 -35.04
C ASP A 356 -10.62 -19.63 -35.65
N THR A 357 -9.97 -19.95 -36.79
CA THR A 357 -9.08 -19.02 -37.49
C THR A 357 -9.80 -17.81 -38.07
N ASP A 358 -11.11 -17.88 -38.26
CA ASP A 358 -11.95 -16.82 -38.80
C ASP A 358 -12.61 -15.98 -37.67
N GLY A 359 -12.35 -16.32 -36.40
CA GLY A 359 -12.91 -15.63 -35.26
C GLY A 359 -14.28 -16.14 -34.81
N ASN A 360 -14.81 -17.22 -35.37
CA ASN A 360 -16.11 -17.75 -34.98
C ASN A 360 -16.04 -18.51 -33.67
N ILE A 361 -17.09 -18.35 -32.88
CA ILE A 361 -17.17 -18.93 -31.53
C ILE A 361 -17.95 -20.24 -31.53
N VAL A 362 -17.28 -21.28 -31.07
CA VAL A 362 -17.86 -22.62 -30.89
C VAL A 362 -17.85 -23.02 -29.44
N MET A 363 -19.01 -23.40 -28.92
CA MET A 363 -19.21 -23.77 -27.51
C MET A 363 -19.37 -25.29 -27.37
N TRP A 364 -18.65 -25.87 -26.44
CA TRP A 364 -18.74 -27.29 -26.13
C TRP A 364 -18.72 -27.55 -24.62
N SER A 365 -19.76 -28.28 -24.16
CA SER A 365 -19.78 -28.77 -22.77
C SER A 365 -19.39 -30.24 -22.77
N THR A 366 -18.46 -30.61 -21.87
CA THR A 366 -17.88 -31.95 -21.76
C THR A 366 -17.43 -32.24 -20.33
N ASP A 367 -17.24 -33.52 -20.03
CA ASP A 367 -16.60 -34.01 -18.79
C ASP A 367 -15.07 -34.14 -18.90
N LYS A 368 -14.51 -33.90 -20.09
CA LYS A 368 -13.08 -34.02 -20.36
C LYS A 368 -12.35 -32.75 -20.04
N ALA A 369 -11.26 -32.84 -19.26
CA ALA A 369 -10.32 -31.74 -19.08
C ALA A 369 -9.44 -31.59 -20.33
N LEU A 370 -9.32 -30.36 -20.85
CA LEU A 370 -8.47 -30.00 -21.99
C LEU A 370 -7.30 -29.13 -21.51
N ASP A 371 -6.19 -29.26 -22.21
CA ASP A 371 -5.04 -28.40 -22.08
C ASP A 371 -5.29 -27.09 -22.85
N THR A 372 -5.57 -26.01 -22.13
CA THR A 372 -5.92 -24.70 -22.74
C THR A 372 -4.73 -23.99 -23.36
N ASP A 373 -3.52 -24.47 -23.15
CA ASP A 373 -2.31 -23.89 -23.74
C ASP A 373 -2.06 -24.40 -25.17
N LYS A 374 -2.91 -25.31 -25.67
CA LYS A 374 -2.79 -25.90 -26.99
C LYS A 374 -3.96 -25.52 -27.90
N ASN A 375 -3.67 -25.41 -29.19
CA ASN A 375 -4.72 -25.33 -30.18
C ASN A 375 -5.20 -26.75 -30.53
N PHE A 376 -6.47 -26.84 -30.92
CA PHE A 376 -7.07 -28.12 -31.32
C PHE A 376 -7.72 -28.02 -32.68
N ALA A 377 -7.52 -29.08 -33.47
CA ALA A 377 -8.42 -29.39 -34.57
C ALA A 377 -9.70 -30.00 -33.99
N VAL A 378 -10.84 -29.45 -34.36
CA VAL A 378 -12.15 -29.80 -33.79
C VAL A 378 -13.06 -30.30 -34.89
N SER A 379 -13.73 -31.43 -34.65
CA SER A 379 -14.85 -31.88 -35.47
C SER A 379 -16.02 -32.27 -34.56
N GLY A 380 -17.23 -31.89 -34.97
CA GLY A 380 -18.44 -32.14 -34.14
C GLY A 380 -19.70 -31.93 -34.93
N SER A 381 -20.83 -32.10 -34.27
CA SER A 381 -22.15 -31.81 -34.84
C SER A 381 -22.79 -30.63 -34.13
N ILE A 382 -23.40 -29.72 -34.87
CA ILE A 382 -24.09 -28.55 -34.35
C ILE A 382 -25.33 -29.01 -33.56
N LYS A 383 -25.37 -28.66 -32.29
CA LYS A 383 -26.46 -28.97 -31.37
C LYS A 383 -27.50 -27.87 -31.34
N LYS A 384 -27.05 -26.62 -31.25
CA LYS A 384 -27.88 -25.41 -31.24
C LYS A 384 -27.08 -24.20 -31.70
N LEU A 385 -27.79 -23.20 -32.16
CA LEU A 385 -27.26 -21.88 -32.46
C LEU A 385 -27.82 -20.92 -31.41
N GLU A 386 -26.98 -20.08 -30.82
CA GLU A 386 -27.38 -19.17 -29.75
C GLU A 386 -26.66 -17.83 -29.93
N GLU A 387 -27.32 -16.76 -29.57
CA GLU A 387 -26.70 -15.46 -29.51
C GLU A 387 -26.63 -15.03 -28.04
N PHE A 388 -25.46 -14.73 -27.56
CA PHE A 388 -25.23 -14.27 -26.19
C PHE A 388 -24.43 -12.98 -26.21
N ASN A 389 -24.94 -11.90 -25.62
CA ASN A 389 -24.32 -10.57 -25.61
C ASN A 389 -23.92 -10.07 -27.03
N SER A 390 -24.79 -10.30 -28.02
CA SER A 390 -24.58 -9.98 -29.45
C SER A 390 -23.42 -10.74 -30.09
N ILE A 391 -23.02 -11.87 -29.53
CA ILE A 391 -22.02 -12.79 -30.08
C ILE A 391 -22.76 -14.05 -30.52
N LYS A 392 -22.67 -14.39 -31.83
CA LYS A 392 -23.22 -15.62 -32.34
C LYS A 392 -22.35 -16.81 -31.92
N GLN A 393 -22.95 -17.80 -31.30
CA GLN A 393 -22.27 -18.97 -30.76
C GLN A 393 -22.82 -20.25 -31.39
N THR A 394 -21.94 -21.07 -31.97
CA THR A 394 -22.30 -22.39 -32.48
C THR A 394 -22.03 -23.44 -31.40
N TRP A 395 -23.08 -23.99 -30.80
CA TRP A 395 -22.95 -25.04 -29.82
C TRP A 395 -22.85 -26.42 -30.47
N VAL A 396 -21.83 -27.18 -30.06
CA VAL A 396 -21.52 -28.48 -30.64
C VAL A 396 -21.60 -29.63 -29.67
N THR A 397 -21.75 -30.81 -30.20
CA THR A 397 -21.76 -32.07 -29.44
C THR A 397 -21.00 -33.15 -30.22
N ARG A 398 -20.67 -34.24 -29.51
CA ARG A 398 -19.91 -35.37 -30.08
C ARG A 398 -18.57 -34.97 -30.69
N CYS A 399 -17.89 -34.03 -30.01
CA CYS A 399 -16.64 -33.50 -30.53
C CYS A 399 -15.52 -34.53 -30.47
N ARG A 400 -14.72 -34.54 -31.54
CA ARG A 400 -13.42 -35.20 -31.60
C ARG A 400 -12.37 -34.10 -31.72
N LEU A 401 -11.37 -34.18 -30.86
CA LEU A 401 -10.28 -33.21 -30.77
C LEU A 401 -8.99 -33.92 -31.14
N THR A 402 -8.16 -33.23 -31.92
CA THR A 402 -6.78 -33.63 -32.16
C THR A 402 -5.91 -32.41 -31.90
N ALA A 403 -4.79 -32.53 -31.15
CA ALA A 403 -3.87 -31.44 -30.98
C ALA A 403 -3.38 -30.96 -32.36
N ALA A 404 -3.49 -29.68 -32.62
CA ALA A 404 -3.12 -29.04 -33.89
C ALA A 404 -1.63 -28.77 -33.96
#